data_c6bb1e21f1fbab3d37545288ab2eb190
#
_entry.id   c6bb1e21f1fbab3d37545288ab2eb190
#
_cell.length_a   1.000
_cell.length_b   1.000
_cell.length_c   1.000
_cell.angle_alpha   90.00
_cell.angle_beta   90.00
_cell.angle_gamma   90.00
#
_symmetry.space_group_name_H-M   'P 1'
#
loop_
_entity.id
_entity.type
_entity.pdbx_description
1 polymer ?
#
loop_
_entity_poly.entity_id
_entity_poly.type
_entity_poly.pdbx_seq_one_letter_code
_entity_poly.pdbx_strand_id
1 'polypeptide(L)'
;LSTLKAAKNMRIKLLNYQRTFYSDALKEASQSKQKSIVFGNSKDPATAYRLAEILNRHKIQVHSLAKNSTVKGKRYAKEASYVVPLNQKKSKLIHAMFDTQTKFKDSLFYDISAWTFPLSFNVNYSFEKSIALAGSEIKTLAIADDKAIEQSSYAYLLEGHGYYTPKFLYTLLDAGIRIKVGLKPFSIEGNSYDYGSLMIPVSNQNMNSEMLHKKITEAASGLMLTIRSESTGLTEGIDLGSRNFETIKKPSVAVLVGDGVRSYDAGEIWHLMDTQYEIPVTKIDVRQLNRIDLNRYTHLIIPSYSGSLLNSSTKKIESWIKTGGSLVAYRDAIKWVNKSELAKVKLKSFKREATGISFDQKDNYRGAQNIGGAIFNTDIDRSHPINFGIEQSTLPIFRNSRIFMEADKQSYNNPIRYTKNPLLSGYISKEQINLLKGSVPFKHIRKGRGNIILLTDNTNFRAYWYGTNKVFANTLFYANFMR
;
A
#
# COMPACT_ATOMS: atom_id res chain seq x y z
N LEU A 1 2.27 42.67 11.23
CA LEU A 1 3.32 43.70 11.24
C LEU A 1 4.65 43.18 11.80
N SER A 2 4.69 42.49 12.96
CA SER A 2 5.94 42.01 13.60
C SER A 2 6.72 41.08 12.69
N THR A 3 6.06 40.14 12.02
CA THR A 3 6.71 39.17 11.07
C THR A 3 7.32 39.89 9.87
N LEU A 4 6.59 40.86 9.29
CA LEU A 4 7.10 41.65 8.16
C LEU A 4 8.29 42.51 8.55
N LYS A 5 8.25 43.16 9.73
CA LYS A 5 9.37 43.94 10.29
C LYS A 5 10.58 43.07 10.56
N ALA A 6 10.38 41.87 11.13
CA ALA A 6 11.45 40.90 11.34
C ALA A 6 12.07 40.45 10.01
N ALA A 7 11.25 40.09 9.01
CA ALA A 7 11.72 39.70 7.69
C ALA A 7 12.55 40.80 7.00
N LYS A 8 12.09 42.07 7.08
CA LYS A 8 12.85 43.24 6.58
C LYS A 8 14.21 43.38 7.27
N ASN A 9 14.21 43.33 8.60
CA ASN A 9 15.44 43.59 9.40
C ASN A 9 16.44 42.42 9.27
N MET A 10 15.96 41.20 9.09
CA MET A 10 16.76 39.99 8.98
C MET A 10 17.04 39.56 7.55
N ARG A 11 16.64 40.34 6.53
CA ARG A 11 16.71 39.95 5.12
C ARG A 11 18.07 39.37 4.72
N ILE A 12 19.15 40.05 4.99
CA ILE A 12 20.51 39.60 4.61
C ILE A 12 20.89 38.33 5.38
N LYS A 13 20.55 38.26 6.67
CA LYS A 13 20.80 37.07 7.51
C LYS A 13 20.05 35.85 6.97
N LEU A 14 18.76 35.99 6.60
CA LEU A 14 17.92 34.92 6.05
C LEU A 14 18.43 34.45 4.68
N LEU A 15 18.81 35.39 3.78
CA LEU A 15 19.37 35.03 2.48
C LEU A 15 20.72 34.30 2.61
N ASN A 16 21.60 34.77 3.51
CA ASN A 16 22.84 34.07 3.80
C ASN A 16 22.62 32.69 4.42
N TYR A 17 21.69 32.57 5.33
CA TYR A 17 21.30 31.27 5.90
C TYR A 17 20.86 30.28 4.80
N GLN A 18 19.97 30.72 3.89
CA GLN A 18 19.53 29.89 2.76
C GLN A 18 20.70 29.50 1.86
N ARG A 19 21.57 30.43 1.50
CA ARG A 19 22.75 30.15 0.68
C ARG A 19 23.70 29.15 1.36
N THR A 20 23.99 29.35 2.63
CA THR A 20 24.84 28.46 3.43
C THR A 20 24.26 27.08 3.55
N PHE A 21 22.93 26.96 3.79
CA PHE A 21 22.24 25.68 3.85
C PHE A 21 22.49 24.79 2.61
N TYR A 22 22.43 25.37 1.40
CA TYR A 22 22.67 24.63 0.17
C TYR A 22 24.15 24.40 -0.13
N SER A 23 25.03 25.34 0.21
CA SER A 23 26.50 25.15 0.04
C SER A 23 27.01 24.08 0.99
N ASP A 24 26.55 24.06 2.25
CA ASP A 24 26.93 23.04 3.21
C ASP A 24 26.39 21.66 2.81
N ALA A 25 25.16 21.59 2.28
CA ALA A 25 24.62 20.35 1.74
C ALA A 25 25.53 19.74 0.65
N LEU A 26 26.02 20.55 -0.27
CA LEU A 26 26.97 20.11 -1.31
C LEU A 26 28.29 19.66 -0.72
N LYS A 27 28.86 20.45 0.21
CA LYS A 27 30.10 20.13 0.89
C LYS A 27 30.01 18.80 1.65
N GLU A 28 28.96 18.62 2.46
CA GLU A 28 28.70 17.40 3.21
C GLU A 28 28.56 16.19 2.25
N ALA A 29 27.78 16.33 1.17
CA ALA A 29 27.59 15.30 0.17
C ALA A 29 28.90 14.91 -0.56
N SER A 30 29.75 15.89 -0.90
CA SER A 30 31.02 15.62 -1.54
C SER A 30 31.96 14.81 -0.66
N GLN A 31 31.93 15.01 0.66
CA GLN A 31 32.73 14.31 1.65
C GLN A 31 32.13 12.97 2.10
N SER A 32 30.85 12.73 1.83
CA SER A 32 30.17 11.50 2.21
C SER A 32 30.79 10.29 1.52
N LYS A 33 30.85 9.16 2.25
CA LYS A 33 31.20 7.85 1.68
C LYS A 33 30.12 7.30 0.76
N GLN A 34 28.88 7.72 0.96
CA GLN A 34 27.75 7.38 0.08
C GLN A 34 27.69 8.36 -1.07
N LYS A 35 27.64 7.86 -2.31
CA LYS A 35 27.66 8.68 -3.51
C LYS A 35 26.38 8.64 -4.31
N SER A 36 25.61 7.56 -4.20
CA SER A 36 24.32 7.42 -4.88
C SER A 36 23.38 6.52 -4.12
N ILE A 37 22.11 6.54 -4.53
CA ILE A 37 21.09 5.59 -4.14
C ILE A 37 20.57 4.95 -5.42
N VAL A 38 20.53 3.61 -5.47
CA VAL A 38 19.77 2.86 -6.48
C VAL A 38 18.46 2.41 -5.86
N PHE A 39 17.36 2.55 -6.61
CA PHE A 39 16.05 2.01 -6.19
C PHE A 39 15.25 1.50 -7.39
N GLY A 40 14.37 0.54 -7.16
CA GLY A 40 13.54 -0.03 -8.21
C GLY A 40 12.71 -1.22 -7.75
N ASN A 41 11.81 -1.64 -8.65
CA ASN A 41 11.01 -2.86 -8.48
C ASN A 41 10.76 -3.48 -9.85
N SER A 42 11.41 -4.60 -10.13
CA SER A 42 11.33 -5.26 -11.45
C SER A 42 9.98 -5.88 -11.76
N LYS A 43 9.20 -6.23 -10.74
CA LYS A 43 7.84 -6.78 -10.90
C LYS A 43 6.75 -5.69 -10.87
N ASP A 44 7.07 -4.50 -10.35
CA ASP A 44 6.17 -3.35 -10.31
C ASP A 44 6.91 -2.06 -10.67
N PRO A 45 7.19 -1.83 -11.96
CA PRO A 45 7.89 -0.64 -12.41
C PRO A 45 7.12 0.65 -12.12
N ALA A 46 5.78 0.58 -11.98
CA ALA A 46 4.96 1.75 -11.74
C ALA A 46 5.22 2.40 -10.38
N THR A 47 5.42 1.63 -9.30
CA THR A 47 5.77 2.21 -8.00
C THR A 47 7.13 2.86 -8.00
N ALA A 48 8.13 2.28 -8.67
CA ALA A 48 9.45 2.88 -8.84
C ALA A 48 9.37 4.19 -9.66
N TYR A 49 8.58 4.19 -10.75
CA TYR A 49 8.32 5.39 -11.55
C TYR A 49 7.67 6.50 -10.70
N ARG A 50 6.66 6.19 -9.89
CA ARG A 50 5.99 7.18 -9.03
C ARG A 50 6.94 7.78 -7.99
N LEU A 51 7.85 7.00 -7.42
CA LEU A 51 8.87 7.54 -6.54
C LEU A 51 9.84 8.46 -7.31
N ALA A 52 10.31 8.05 -8.49
CA ALA A 52 11.15 8.88 -9.35
C ALA A 52 10.45 10.19 -9.76
N GLU A 53 9.14 10.14 -10.05
CA GLU A 53 8.33 11.31 -10.38
C GLU A 53 8.30 12.33 -9.23
N ILE A 54 8.12 11.86 -7.98
CA ILE A 54 8.17 12.74 -6.79
C ILE A 54 9.54 13.41 -6.69
N LEU A 55 10.62 12.65 -6.84
CA LEU A 55 11.98 13.21 -6.79
C LEU A 55 12.19 14.27 -7.87
N ASN A 56 11.76 13.99 -9.10
CA ASN A 56 11.88 14.93 -10.22
C ASN A 56 11.06 16.21 -9.98
N ARG A 57 9.83 16.12 -9.44
CA ARG A 57 9.01 17.28 -9.05
C ARG A 57 9.72 18.16 -7.99
N HIS A 58 10.50 17.56 -7.10
CA HIS A 58 11.34 18.27 -6.13
C HIS A 58 12.64 18.79 -6.71
N LYS A 59 12.88 18.68 -8.04
CA LYS A 59 14.13 19.08 -8.72
C LYS A 59 15.35 18.33 -8.18
N ILE A 60 15.16 17.08 -7.82
CA ILE A 60 16.22 16.13 -7.50
C ILE A 60 16.63 15.46 -8.81
N GLN A 61 17.93 15.43 -9.10
CA GLN A 61 18.46 14.75 -10.28
C GLN A 61 18.27 13.24 -10.12
N VAL A 62 17.67 12.64 -11.12
CA VAL A 62 17.42 11.19 -11.21
C VAL A 62 18.04 10.68 -12.51
N HIS A 63 18.71 9.56 -12.47
CA HIS A 63 19.29 8.90 -13.62
C HIS A 63 18.60 7.54 -13.87
N SER A 64 18.60 7.10 -15.12
CA SER A 64 18.28 5.72 -15.45
C SER A 64 19.34 4.80 -14.86
N LEU A 65 19.00 3.52 -14.64
CA LEU A 65 20.01 2.50 -14.34
C LEU A 65 20.78 2.16 -15.64
N ALA A 66 22.11 2.15 -15.60
CA ALA A 66 22.94 1.94 -16.79
C ALA A 66 22.73 0.55 -17.42
N LYS A 67 22.64 -0.50 -16.58
CA LYS A 67 22.42 -1.90 -16.98
C LYS A 67 21.79 -2.68 -15.86
N ASN A 68 21.19 -3.84 -16.18
CA ASN A 68 20.71 -4.78 -15.18
C ASN A 68 21.81 -5.06 -14.16
N SER A 69 21.49 -4.95 -12.88
CA SER A 69 22.47 -5.03 -11.80
C SER A 69 21.92 -5.78 -10.59
N THR A 70 22.79 -6.48 -9.87
CA THR A 70 22.46 -7.06 -8.56
C THR A 70 23.31 -6.35 -7.50
N VAL A 71 22.64 -5.76 -6.52
CA VAL A 71 23.27 -5.01 -5.44
C VAL A 71 22.80 -5.57 -4.11
N LYS A 72 23.73 -6.02 -3.27
CA LYS A 72 23.43 -6.62 -1.95
C LYS A 72 22.35 -7.72 -2.02
N GLY A 73 22.43 -8.58 -3.04
CA GLY A 73 21.50 -9.68 -3.27
C GLY A 73 20.14 -9.29 -3.87
N LYS A 74 19.89 -8.00 -4.12
CA LYS A 74 18.67 -7.49 -4.74
C LYS A 74 18.90 -7.21 -6.22
N ARG A 75 17.98 -7.67 -7.07
CA ARG A 75 18.01 -7.44 -8.51
C ARG A 75 17.35 -6.10 -8.86
N TYR A 76 18.00 -5.33 -9.71
CA TYR A 76 17.53 -4.08 -10.29
C TYR A 76 17.51 -4.22 -11.82
N ALA A 77 16.35 -4.16 -12.41
CA ALA A 77 16.18 -4.17 -13.87
C ALA A 77 16.32 -2.73 -14.41
N LYS A 78 16.98 -2.58 -15.56
CA LYS A 78 17.24 -1.27 -16.17
C LYS A 78 15.96 -0.48 -16.41
N GLU A 79 14.91 -1.14 -16.88
CA GLU A 79 13.63 -0.52 -17.25
C GLU A 79 12.75 -0.16 -16.03
N ALA A 80 13.09 -0.67 -14.84
CA ALA A 80 12.27 -0.54 -13.63
C ALA A 80 13.06 0.00 -12.43
N SER A 81 14.22 0.65 -12.69
CA SER A 81 15.10 1.12 -11.63
C SER A 81 15.76 2.44 -11.97
N TYR A 82 16.05 3.20 -10.95
CA TYR A 82 16.58 4.55 -11.02
C TYR A 82 17.78 4.73 -10.08
N VAL A 83 18.63 5.70 -10.39
CA VAL A 83 19.78 6.07 -9.57
C VAL A 83 19.71 7.56 -9.24
N VAL A 84 19.93 7.88 -7.97
CA VAL A 84 19.95 9.26 -7.47
C VAL A 84 21.36 9.58 -6.98
N PRO A 85 22.15 10.43 -7.68
CA PRO A 85 23.39 10.94 -7.15
C PRO A 85 23.16 11.75 -5.89
N LEU A 86 23.99 11.58 -4.86
CA LEU A 86 23.84 12.33 -3.61
C LEU A 86 24.54 13.69 -3.62
N ASN A 87 25.52 13.89 -4.49
CA ASN A 87 26.25 15.18 -4.60
C ASN A 87 25.41 16.19 -5.39
N GLN A 88 24.35 16.69 -4.78
CA GLN A 88 23.47 17.72 -5.33
C GLN A 88 22.90 18.62 -4.24
N LYS A 89 22.44 19.83 -4.62
CA LYS A 89 21.91 20.85 -3.68
C LYS A 89 20.79 20.34 -2.77
N LYS A 90 20.05 19.35 -3.22
CA LYS A 90 18.93 18.73 -2.48
C LYS A 90 19.35 17.53 -1.60
N SER A 91 20.65 17.31 -1.37
CA SER A 91 21.16 16.15 -0.62
C SER A 91 20.46 15.96 0.73
N LYS A 92 20.25 17.01 1.51
CA LYS A 92 19.54 16.94 2.80
C LYS A 92 18.10 16.46 2.65
N LEU A 93 17.39 16.88 1.59
CA LEU A 93 16.03 16.42 1.29
C LEU A 93 16.04 14.94 0.86
N ILE A 94 17.01 14.51 0.05
CA ILE A 94 17.15 13.12 -0.36
C ILE A 94 17.34 12.22 0.88
N HIS A 95 18.23 12.62 1.80
CA HIS A 95 18.42 11.90 3.07
C HIS A 95 17.13 11.84 3.88
N ALA A 96 16.38 12.95 3.99
CA ALA A 96 15.09 12.96 4.68
C ALA A 96 14.06 11.99 4.06
N MET A 97 14.12 11.76 2.72
CA MET A 97 13.22 10.84 2.01
C MET A 97 13.67 9.38 2.05
N PHE A 98 14.97 9.10 2.19
CA PHE A 98 15.52 7.74 2.03
C PHE A 98 16.09 7.14 3.32
N ASP A 99 16.51 7.95 4.28
CA ASP A 99 17.13 7.45 5.50
C ASP A 99 16.08 6.77 6.40
N THR A 100 16.55 5.76 7.13
CA THR A 100 15.83 5.17 8.25
C THR A 100 16.39 5.72 9.56
N GLN A 101 15.51 6.10 10.48
CA GLN A 101 15.90 6.59 11.79
C GLN A 101 15.05 5.92 12.87
N THR A 102 15.70 5.29 13.86
CA THR A 102 15.04 4.60 14.99
C THR A 102 15.50 5.11 16.35
N LYS A 103 16.44 6.04 16.37
CA LYS A 103 16.96 6.68 17.60
C LYS A 103 16.75 8.17 17.52
N PHE A 104 16.14 8.74 18.54
CA PHE A 104 15.81 10.15 18.62
C PHE A 104 16.30 10.72 19.96
N LYS A 105 16.63 12.02 19.95
CA LYS A 105 17.00 12.74 21.18
C LYS A 105 15.77 13.04 22.04
N ASP A 106 14.60 13.22 21.38
CA ASP A 106 13.31 13.48 22.00
C ASP A 106 12.31 12.40 21.62
N SER A 107 11.32 12.17 22.47
CA SER A 107 10.20 11.23 22.27
C SER A 107 8.88 11.91 21.92
N LEU A 108 8.88 13.23 21.79
CA LEU A 108 7.71 14.01 21.42
C LEU A 108 7.78 14.41 19.94
N PHE A 109 6.73 14.10 19.20
CA PHE A 109 6.64 14.37 17.77
C PHE A 109 5.37 15.18 17.49
N TYR A 110 5.54 16.29 16.77
CA TYR A 110 4.42 17.09 16.30
C TYR A 110 3.59 16.35 15.25
N ASP A 111 4.27 15.61 14.35
CA ASP A 111 3.66 14.86 13.28
C ASP A 111 4.24 13.42 13.25
N ILE A 112 4.41 12.85 12.08
CA ILE A 112 5.00 11.51 11.93
C ILE A 112 6.51 11.55 12.22
N SER A 113 7.03 10.42 12.66
CA SER A 113 8.44 10.27 13.03
C SER A 113 9.31 9.61 11.93
N ALA A 114 8.69 9.17 10.82
CA ALA A 114 9.39 8.55 9.70
C ALA A 114 8.71 8.84 8.37
N TRP A 115 9.52 9.15 7.36
CA TRP A 115 9.07 9.36 5.98
C TRP A 115 9.55 8.26 5.03
N THR A 116 10.73 7.76 5.16
CA THR A 116 11.43 6.70 4.37
C THR A 116 10.64 6.18 3.16
N PHE A 117 10.64 6.94 2.07
CA PHE A 117 9.81 6.69 0.88
C PHE A 117 10.02 5.31 0.24
N PRO A 118 11.25 4.76 0.13
CA PRO A 118 11.38 3.42 -0.43
C PRO A 118 10.56 2.36 0.31
N LEU A 119 10.39 2.50 1.63
CA LEU A 119 9.55 1.60 2.42
C LEU A 119 8.06 1.85 2.16
N SER A 120 7.65 3.11 2.00
CA SER A 120 6.25 3.45 1.70
C SER A 120 5.83 3.05 0.29
N PHE A 121 6.78 2.98 -0.65
CA PHE A 121 6.54 2.52 -2.03
C PHE A 121 6.78 1.01 -2.21
N ASN A 122 7.27 0.34 -1.17
CA ASN A 122 7.67 -1.07 -1.24
C ASN A 122 8.64 -1.38 -2.40
N VAL A 123 9.60 -0.50 -2.61
CA VAL A 123 10.65 -0.66 -3.61
C VAL A 123 11.97 -1.08 -2.97
N ASN A 124 12.75 -1.88 -3.66
CA ASN A 124 14.12 -2.17 -3.27
C ASN A 124 14.97 -0.90 -3.37
N TYR A 125 15.88 -0.68 -2.42
CA TYR A 125 16.84 0.41 -2.49
C TYR A 125 18.15 0.07 -1.80
N SER A 126 19.21 0.77 -2.20
CA SER A 126 20.55 0.65 -1.59
C SER A 126 21.32 1.94 -1.73
N PHE A 127 22.01 2.34 -0.67
CA PHE A 127 23.04 3.37 -0.70
C PHE A 127 24.36 2.78 -1.19
N GLU A 128 24.96 3.43 -2.20
CA GLU A 128 26.16 2.98 -2.89
C GLU A 128 27.33 3.95 -2.71
N LYS A 129 28.55 3.41 -2.70
CA LYS A 129 29.81 4.19 -2.57
C LYS A 129 30.27 4.82 -3.87
N SER A 130 29.59 4.58 -4.96
CA SER A 130 29.94 5.00 -6.31
C SER A 130 28.68 5.42 -7.08
N ILE A 131 28.84 6.21 -8.13
CA ILE A 131 27.79 6.54 -9.10
C ILE A 131 27.82 5.63 -10.33
N ALA A 132 28.65 4.58 -10.36
CA ALA A 132 28.87 3.74 -11.54
C ALA A 132 27.61 3.02 -12.06
N LEU A 133 26.53 2.94 -11.25
CA LEU A 133 25.25 2.40 -11.66
C LEU A 133 24.40 3.41 -12.45
N ALA A 134 24.74 4.71 -12.42
CA ALA A 134 23.99 5.75 -13.09
C ALA A 134 24.21 5.72 -14.61
N GLY A 135 23.11 5.67 -15.35
CA GLY A 135 23.04 5.91 -16.77
C GLY A 135 22.81 7.40 -17.08
N SER A 136 22.04 7.70 -18.11
CA SER A 136 21.72 9.06 -18.51
C SER A 136 20.82 9.76 -17.49
N GLU A 137 21.03 11.06 -17.28
CA GLU A 137 20.13 11.89 -16.48
C GLU A 137 18.75 11.97 -17.13
N ILE A 138 17.71 11.80 -16.33
CA ILE A 138 16.31 11.88 -16.76
C ILE A 138 15.82 13.30 -16.47
N LYS A 139 15.79 14.14 -17.48
CA LYS A 139 15.27 15.52 -17.37
C LYS A 139 13.74 15.55 -17.31
N THR A 140 13.09 14.70 -18.09
CA THR A 140 11.64 14.53 -18.12
C THR A 140 11.32 13.05 -17.99
N LEU A 141 10.57 12.70 -16.94
CA LEU A 141 10.07 11.35 -16.76
C LEU A 141 8.89 11.15 -17.73
N ALA A 142 8.99 10.12 -18.54
CA ALA A 142 7.91 9.63 -19.38
C ALA A 142 7.62 8.17 -19.01
N ILE A 143 6.37 7.77 -19.11
CA ILE A 143 6.01 6.35 -19.11
C ILE A 143 6.59 5.77 -20.39
N ALA A 144 7.33 4.67 -20.27
CA ALA A 144 7.83 3.96 -21.44
C ALA A 144 6.65 3.49 -22.30
N ASP A 145 6.85 3.43 -23.62
CA ASP A 145 5.84 2.91 -24.53
C ASP A 145 5.44 1.50 -24.09
N ASP A 146 4.14 1.25 -24.16
CA ASP A 146 3.60 -0.05 -23.83
C ASP A 146 4.14 -1.10 -24.81
N LYS A 147 4.52 -2.26 -24.29
CA LYS A 147 4.86 -3.39 -25.15
C LYS A 147 3.61 -3.82 -25.91
N ALA A 148 3.75 -4.05 -27.20
CA ALA A 148 2.65 -4.58 -28.01
C ALA A 148 2.15 -5.90 -27.41
N ILE A 149 0.84 -5.98 -27.23
CA ILE A 149 0.17 -7.20 -26.79
C ILE A 149 -0.25 -7.94 -28.05
N GLU A 150 0.21 -9.17 -28.25
CA GLU A 150 -0.23 -9.98 -29.37
C GLU A 150 -1.64 -10.50 -29.16
N GLN A 151 -2.36 -10.77 -30.23
CA GLN A 151 -3.69 -11.37 -30.13
C GLN A 151 -3.57 -12.84 -29.74
N SER A 152 -4.23 -13.22 -28.64
CA SER A 152 -4.22 -14.60 -28.14
C SER A 152 -5.32 -15.44 -28.77
N SER A 153 -5.03 -16.73 -29.00
CA SER A 153 -6.03 -17.71 -29.38
C SER A 153 -6.66 -18.44 -28.18
N TYR A 154 -6.02 -18.43 -27.02
CA TYR A 154 -6.49 -19.18 -25.84
C TYR A 154 -6.76 -18.29 -24.62
N ALA A 155 -5.75 -17.58 -24.11
CA ALA A 155 -5.88 -16.71 -22.94
C ALA A 155 -4.80 -15.64 -22.88
N TYR A 156 -5.12 -14.52 -22.21
CA TYR A 156 -4.13 -13.52 -21.79
C TYR A 156 -3.78 -13.71 -20.32
N LEU A 157 -2.49 -13.67 -20.01
CA LEU A 157 -1.97 -13.84 -18.65
C LEU A 157 -1.25 -12.57 -18.16
N LEU A 158 -1.42 -12.26 -16.88
CA LEU A 158 -0.83 -11.12 -16.20
C LEU A 158 -0.48 -11.50 -14.76
N GLU A 159 0.77 -11.27 -14.33
CA GLU A 159 1.10 -11.35 -12.90
C GLU A 159 0.44 -10.21 -12.10
N GLY A 160 -0.04 -10.52 -10.89
CA GLY A 160 -0.75 -9.57 -10.02
C GLY A 160 0.13 -8.46 -9.39
N HIS A 161 1.43 -8.39 -9.71
CA HIS A 161 2.38 -7.52 -9.00
C HIS A 161 2.25 -6.04 -9.32
N GLY A 162 1.84 -5.66 -10.52
CA GLY A 162 1.76 -4.27 -10.96
C GLY A 162 0.83 -3.42 -10.09
N TYR A 163 1.25 -2.20 -9.75
CA TYR A 163 0.46 -1.27 -8.93
C TYR A 163 -0.90 -0.98 -9.54
N TYR A 164 -0.97 -0.84 -10.86
CA TYR A 164 -2.22 -0.54 -11.57
C TYR A 164 -3.05 -1.77 -11.97
N THR A 165 -2.65 -2.98 -11.55
CA THR A 165 -3.47 -4.19 -11.75
C THR A 165 -4.92 -4.02 -11.29
N PRO A 166 -5.24 -3.38 -10.13
CA PRO A 166 -6.62 -3.14 -9.71
C PRO A 166 -7.41 -2.25 -10.68
N LYS A 167 -6.77 -1.21 -11.26
CA LYS A 167 -7.39 -0.35 -12.29
C LYS A 167 -7.71 -1.16 -13.54
N PHE A 168 -6.73 -1.86 -14.08
CA PHE A 168 -6.88 -2.74 -15.24
C PHE A 168 -8.01 -3.77 -15.03
N LEU A 169 -7.97 -4.46 -13.90
CA LEU A 169 -8.96 -5.46 -13.53
C LEU A 169 -10.38 -4.87 -13.47
N TYR A 170 -10.54 -3.73 -12.79
CA TYR A 170 -11.85 -3.09 -12.69
C TYR A 170 -12.38 -2.64 -14.05
N THR A 171 -11.54 -2.00 -14.89
CA THR A 171 -11.92 -1.54 -16.23
C THR A 171 -12.46 -2.67 -17.10
N LEU A 172 -11.79 -3.82 -17.08
CA LEU A 172 -12.23 -4.98 -17.84
C LEU A 172 -13.49 -5.64 -17.28
N LEU A 173 -13.60 -5.74 -15.94
CA LEU A 173 -14.81 -6.26 -15.29
C LEU A 173 -16.02 -5.35 -15.53
N ASP A 174 -15.82 -4.04 -15.58
CA ASP A 174 -16.86 -3.05 -15.91
C ASP A 174 -17.33 -3.19 -17.37
N ALA A 175 -16.41 -3.53 -18.26
CA ALA A 175 -16.72 -3.87 -19.65
C ALA A 175 -17.37 -5.25 -19.84
N GLY A 176 -17.68 -5.97 -18.75
CA GLY A 176 -18.32 -7.30 -18.78
C GLY A 176 -17.38 -8.45 -19.15
N ILE A 177 -16.07 -8.24 -19.14
CA ILE A 177 -15.07 -9.26 -19.45
C ILE A 177 -14.89 -10.20 -18.26
N ARG A 178 -14.96 -11.51 -18.54
CA ARG A 178 -14.72 -12.53 -17.54
C ARG A 178 -13.22 -12.71 -17.28
N ILE A 179 -12.82 -12.56 -16.03
CA ILE A 179 -11.44 -12.68 -15.58
C ILE A 179 -11.39 -13.67 -14.43
N LYS A 180 -10.33 -14.48 -14.41
CA LYS A 180 -10.06 -15.43 -13.34
C LYS A 180 -8.73 -15.11 -12.65
N VAL A 181 -8.60 -15.52 -11.40
CA VAL A 181 -7.38 -15.43 -10.61
C VAL A 181 -6.84 -16.81 -10.30
N GLY A 182 -5.55 -17.01 -10.50
CA GLY A 182 -4.83 -18.22 -10.12
C GLY A 182 -4.54 -18.25 -8.63
N LEU A 183 -5.03 -19.29 -7.94
CA LEU A 183 -4.87 -19.46 -6.49
C LEU A 183 -3.58 -20.20 -6.13
N LYS A 184 -2.82 -20.68 -7.11
CA LYS A 184 -1.54 -21.36 -6.96
C LYS A 184 -0.56 -20.89 -8.04
N PRO A 185 0.75 -20.96 -7.81
CA PRO A 185 1.75 -20.68 -8.82
C PRO A 185 1.70 -21.74 -9.95
N PHE A 186 2.09 -21.31 -11.14
CA PHE A 186 2.24 -22.17 -12.32
C PHE A 186 3.29 -21.58 -13.26
N SER A 187 3.71 -22.35 -14.27
CA SER A 187 4.54 -21.84 -15.35
C SER A 187 4.02 -22.32 -16.71
N ILE A 188 4.24 -21.49 -17.73
CA ILE A 188 3.89 -21.78 -19.11
C ILE A 188 4.94 -21.15 -20.02
N GLU A 189 5.42 -21.91 -21.01
CA GLU A 189 6.44 -21.45 -21.98
C GLU A 189 7.66 -20.79 -21.32
N GLY A 190 8.14 -21.36 -20.20
CA GLY A 190 9.29 -20.84 -19.44
C GLY A 190 9.04 -19.58 -18.59
N ASN A 191 7.80 -19.05 -18.60
CA ASN A 191 7.40 -17.93 -17.76
C ASN A 191 6.72 -18.43 -16.48
N SER A 192 7.20 -17.98 -15.33
CA SER A 192 6.59 -18.30 -14.03
C SER A 192 5.56 -17.27 -13.63
N TYR A 193 4.43 -17.74 -13.11
CA TYR A 193 3.31 -16.96 -12.62
C TYR A 193 3.07 -17.26 -11.14
N ASP A 194 2.98 -16.22 -10.33
CA ASP A 194 2.83 -16.30 -8.89
C ASP A 194 1.34 -16.35 -8.47
N TYR A 195 1.10 -16.55 -7.17
CA TYR A 195 -0.21 -16.42 -6.57
C TYR A 195 -0.89 -15.10 -6.97
N GLY A 196 -2.18 -15.17 -7.33
CA GLY A 196 -2.92 -13.98 -7.72
C GLY A 196 -2.70 -13.53 -9.15
N SER A 197 -2.04 -14.33 -9.99
CA SER A 197 -1.94 -14.07 -11.43
C SER A 197 -3.31 -14.13 -12.08
N LEU A 198 -3.57 -13.18 -13.00
CA LEU A 198 -4.85 -13.05 -13.69
C LEU A 198 -4.82 -13.80 -15.01
N MET A 199 -5.94 -14.43 -15.34
CA MET A 199 -6.18 -15.08 -16.61
C MET A 199 -7.46 -14.55 -17.23
N ILE A 200 -7.38 -14.06 -18.46
CA ILE A 200 -8.50 -13.60 -19.29
C ILE A 200 -8.66 -14.62 -20.42
N PRO A 201 -9.61 -15.57 -20.32
CA PRO A 201 -9.84 -16.55 -21.37
C PRO A 201 -10.40 -15.88 -22.62
N VAL A 202 -9.99 -16.33 -23.80
CA VAL A 202 -10.56 -15.86 -25.07
C VAL A 202 -11.96 -16.43 -25.27
N SER A 203 -12.15 -17.68 -24.88
CA SER A 203 -13.46 -18.36 -24.95
C SER A 203 -14.40 -17.94 -23.84
N ASN A 204 -15.72 -18.12 -24.07
CA ASN A 204 -16.77 -17.82 -23.10
C ASN A 204 -16.79 -16.35 -22.62
N GLN A 205 -16.51 -15.41 -23.50
CA GLN A 205 -16.73 -13.98 -23.35
C GLN A 205 -18.03 -13.56 -24.08
N ASN A 206 -18.60 -12.44 -23.68
CA ASN A 206 -19.77 -11.86 -24.35
C ASN A 206 -19.39 -11.00 -25.58
N MET A 207 -18.21 -11.22 -26.15
CA MET A 207 -17.67 -10.50 -27.30
C MET A 207 -16.72 -11.40 -28.09
N ASN A 208 -16.44 -11.03 -29.36
CA ASN A 208 -15.47 -11.74 -30.18
C ASN A 208 -14.01 -11.47 -29.74
N SER A 209 -13.07 -12.26 -30.23
CA SER A 209 -11.64 -12.20 -29.87
C SER A 209 -10.98 -10.86 -30.26
N GLU A 210 -11.37 -10.25 -31.36
CA GLU A 210 -10.83 -8.95 -31.81
C GLU A 210 -11.24 -7.82 -30.86
N MET A 211 -12.51 -7.78 -30.49
CA MET A 211 -13.03 -6.79 -29.54
C MET A 211 -12.42 -6.99 -28.15
N LEU A 212 -12.26 -8.25 -27.71
CA LEU A 212 -11.59 -8.59 -26.47
C LEU A 212 -10.15 -8.08 -26.46
N HIS A 213 -9.40 -8.38 -27.51
CA HIS A 213 -8.02 -7.93 -27.67
C HIS A 213 -7.90 -6.41 -27.62
N LYS A 214 -8.77 -5.71 -28.38
CA LYS A 214 -8.84 -4.24 -28.40
C LYS A 214 -9.07 -3.68 -26.97
N LYS A 215 -10.06 -4.21 -26.25
CA LYS A 215 -10.37 -3.75 -24.87
C LYS A 215 -9.23 -4.03 -23.89
N ILE A 216 -8.53 -5.15 -24.00
CA ILE A 216 -7.37 -5.47 -23.17
C ILE A 216 -6.23 -4.47 -23.45
N THR A 217 -5.94 -4.19 -24.71
CA THR A 217 -4.89 -3.26 -25.12
C THR A 217 -5.19 -1.83 -24.65
N GLU A 218 -6.44 -1.36 -24.83
CA GLU A 218 -6.88 -0.05 -24.37
C GLU A 218 -6.79 0.06 -22.84
N ALA A 219 -7.25 -0.97 -22.11
CA ALA A 219 -7.22 -0.97 -20.64
C ALA A 219 -5.81 -1.05 -20.06
N ALA A 220 -4.85 -1.61 -20.77
CA ALA A 220 -3.46 -1.74 -20.34
C ALA A 220 -2.62 -0.50 -20.62
N SER A 221 -3.09 0.37 -21.54
CA SER A 221 -2.31 1.51 -22.03
C SER A 221 -1.88 2.46 -20.90
N GLY A 222 -0.59 2.76 -20.84
CA GLY A 222 0.03 3.63 -19.85
C GLY A 222 0.10 3.06 -18.42
N LEU A 223 -0.24 1.79 -18.20
CA LEU A 223 -0.27 1.18 -16.87
C LEU A 223 1.01 0.43 -16.50
N MET A 224 1.99 0.35 -17.41
CA MET A 224 3.27 -0.37 -17.20
C MET A 224 3.06 -1.85 -16.80
N LEU A 225 2.04 -2.50 -17.36
CA LEU A 225 1.72 -3.90 -17.11
C LEU A 225 2.33 -4.78 -18.20
N THR A 226 2.75 -5.98 -17.84
CA THR A 226 3.21 -6.98 -18.81
C THR A 226 2.13 -8.04 -18.97
N ILE A 227 1.48 -8.05 -20.12
CA ILE A 227 0.44 -9.00 -20.50
C ILE A 227 1.01 -9.94 -21.56
N ARG A 228 0.84 -11.23 -21.38
CA ARG A 228 1.28 -12.26 -22.34
C ARG A 228 0.09 -12.94 -22.95
N SER A 229 0.24 -13.29 -24.22
CA SER A 229 -0.76 -14.00 -25.02
C SER A 229 -0.36 -15.44 -25.12
N GLU A 230 -1.24 -16.34 -24.69
CA GLU A 230 -0.97 -17.78 -24.68
C GLU A 230 -1.85 -18.50 -25.69
N SER A 231 -1.28 -19.49 -26.36
CA SER A 231 -1.97 -20.32 -27.37
C SER A 231 -2.47 -21.65 -26.82
N THR A 232 -2.09 -22.01 -25.60
CA THR A 232 -2.43 -23.27 -24.93
C THR A 232 -2.85 -23.05 -23.48
N GLY A 233 -3.57 -24.00 -22.93
CA GLY A 233 -3.90 -24.05 -21.51
C GLY A 233 -3.07 -25.02 -20.71
N LEU A 234 -2.13 -25.71 -21.36
CA LEU A 234 -1.25 -26.69 -20.72
C LEU A 234 -0.11 -25.98 -20.00
N THR A 235 0.05 -26.23 -18.74
CA THR A 235 1.03 -25.53 -17.88
C THR A 235 1.78 -26.54 -17.01
N GLU A 236 2.86 -26.08 -16.40
CA GLU A 236 3.45 -26.77 -15.26
C GLU A 236 2.79 -26.25 -13.98
N GLY A 237 2.27 -27.15 -13.14
CA GLY A 237 1.56 -26.80 -11.90
C GLY A 237 0.04 -26.92 -12.03
N ILE A 238 -0.66 -25.81 -12.17
CA ILE A 238 -2.11 -25.80 -12.35
C ILE A 238 -2.50 -25.38 -13.77
N ASP A 239 -3.18 -26.24 -14.51
CA ASP A 239 -3.69 -25.89 -15.84
C ASP A 239 -4.67 -24.72 -15.80
N LEU A 240 -4.69 -23.93 -16.89
CA LEU A 240 -5.55 -22.74 -17.00
C LEU A 240 -7.04 -23.09 -16.92
N GLY A 241 -7.42 -24.33 -17.24
CA GLY A 241 -8.79 -24.86 -17.08
C GLY A 241 -9.15 -25.35 -15.67
N SER A 242 -8.18 -25.42 -14.75
CA SER A 242 -8.36 -26.05 -13.45
C SER A 242 -9.26 -25.25 -12.51
N ARG A 243 -9.78 -25.92 -11.46
CA ARG A 243 -10.58 -25.30 -10.39
C ARG A 243 -9.78 -24.30 -9.54
N ASN A 244 -8.44 -24.28 -9.67
CA ASN A 244 -7.60 -23.30 -9.00
C ASN A 244 -7.61 -21.92 -9.69
N PHE A 245 -8.32 -21.77 -10.81
CA PHE A 245 -8.63 -20.48 -11.43
C PHE A 245 -10.07 -20.10 -11.14
N GLU A 246 -10.28 -19.21 -10.17
CA GLU A 246 -11.61 -18.75 -9.77
C GLU A 246 -12.00 -17.43 -10.44
N THR A 247 -13.29 -17.27 -10.77
CA THR A 247 -13.81 -16.07 -11.44
C THR A 247 -13.92 -14.89 -10.48
N ILE A 248 -13.33 -13.76 -10.83
CA ILE A 248 -13.39 -12.51 -10.08
C ILE A 248 -14.72 -11.82 -10.38
N LYS A 249 -15.34 -11.25 -9.35
CA LYS A 249 -16.56 -10.45 -9.47
C LYS A 249 -16.23 -8.97 -9.39
N LYS A 250 -16.92 -8.16 -10.20
CA LYS A 250 -16.81 -6.69 -10.13
C LYS A 250 -17.27 -6.18 -8.76
N PRO A 251 -16.44 -5.43 -8.02
CA PRO A 251 -16.87 -4.83 -6.76
C PRO A 251 -17.77 -3.61 -7.01
N SER A 252 -18.78 -3.44 -6.15
CA SER A 252 -19.56 -2.22 -5.96
C SER A 252 -19.33 -1.74 -4.53
N VAL A 253 -18.75 -0.56 -4.37
CA VAL A 253 -18.13 -0.13 -3.11
C VAL A 253 -18.83 1.08 -2.52
N ALA A 254 -19.18 0.99 -1.24
CA ALA A 254 -19.62 2.11 -0.41
C ALA A 254 -18.61 2.41 0.69
N VAL A 255 -18.35 3.70 0.95
CA VAL A 255 -17.51 4.19 2.04
C VAL A 255 -18.35 5.06 2.96
N LEU A 256 -18.31 4.80 4.26
CA LEU A 256 -18.97 5.64 5.25
C LEU A 256 -18.23 6.97 5.43
N VAL A 257 -19.02 8.04 5.55
CA VAL A 257 -18.56 9.40 5.84
C VAL A 257 -19.47 10.03 6.88
N GLY A 258 -19.13 11.22 7.36
CA GLY A 258 -19.95 11.99 8.30
C GLY A 258 -19.55 11.77 9.76
N ASP A 259 -20.49 11.97 10.68
CA ASP A 259 -20.24 12.05 12.11
C ASP A 259 -19.61 10.77 12.68
N GLY A 260 -18.54 10.95 13.43
CA GLY A 260 -17.78 9.87 14.05
C GLY A 260 -16.78 9.21 13.10
N VAL A 261 -16.87 9.41 11.79
CA VAL A 261 -15.90 8.91 10.79
C VAL A 261 -14.75 9.90 10.68
N ARG A 262 -13.52 9.40 10.75
CA ARG A 262 -12.33 10.21 10.54
C ARG A 262 -12.22 10.60 9.06
N SER A 263 -12.38 11.90 8.78
CA SER A 263 -12.43 12.43 7.41
C SER A 263 -11.17 12.16 6.59
N TYR A 264 -9.99 12.23 7.21
CA TYR A 264 -8.73 11.89 6.52
C TYR A 264 -8.72 10.44 6.02
N ASP A 265 -9.08 9.48 6.88
CA ASP A 265 -9.08 8.05 6.51
C ASP A 265 -10.10 7.78 5.36
N ALA A 266 -11.28 8.42 5.41
CA ALA A 266 -12.26 8.32 4.34
C ALA A 266 -11.77 8.96 3.03
N GLY A 267 -11.15 10.14 3.14
CA GLY A 267 -10.60 10.88 2.00
C GLY A 267 -9.45 10.14 1.31
N GLU A 268 -8.58 9.49 2.07
CA GLU A 268 -7.46 8.70 1.52
C GLU A 268 -7.96 7.47 0.75
N ILE A 269 -9.01 6.80 1.24
CA ILE A 269 -9.66 5.68 0.53
C ILE A 269 -10.31 6.21 -0.76
N TRP A 270 -11.08 7.29 -0.66
CA TRP A 270 -11.70 7.89 -1.83
C TRP A 270 -10.67 8.34 -2.86
N HIS A 271 -9.61 9.06 -2.43
CA HIS A 271 -8.52 9.48 -3.31
C HIS A 271 -7.89 8.31 -4.06
N LEU A 272 -7.56 7.22 -3.36
CA LEU A 272 -6.97 6.04 -4.01
C LEU A 272 -7.88 5.47 -5.08
N MET A 273 -9.18 5.29 -4.76
CA MET A 273 -10.14 4.72 -5.69
C MET A 273 -10.41 5.63 -6.88
N ASP A 274 -10.61 6.92 -6.64
CA ASP A 274 -10.97 7.90 -7.65
C ASP A 274 -9.80 8.25 -8.58
N THR A 275 -8.60 8.51 -8.02
CA THR A 275 -7.47 9.07 -8.79
C THR A 275 -6.45 8.04 -9.25
N GLN A 276 -6.29 6.90 -8.55
CA GLN A 276 -5.28 5.91 -8.91
C GLN A 276 -5.88 4.68 -9.58
N TYR A 277 -7.00 4.20 -9.08
CA TYR A 277 -7.63 2.97 -9.61
C TYR A 277 -8.83 3.22 -10.51
N GLU A 278 -9.36 4.44 -10.54
CA GLU A 278 -10.56 4.81 -11.30
C GLU A 278 -11.74 3.87 -11.03
N ILE A 279 -11.88 3.48 -9.75
CA ILE A 279 -12.97 2.63 -9.27
C ILE A 279 -14.02 3.52 -8.60
N PRO A 280 -15.25 3.59 -9.13
CA PRO A 280 -16.32 4.37 -8.53
C PRO A 280 -16.62 3.96 -7.09
N VAL A 281 -16.79 4.93 -6.20
CA VAL A 281 -17.14 4.70 -4.80
C VAL A 281 -18.30 5.59 -4.38
N THR A 282 -19.31 5.00 -3.73
CA THR A 282 -20.42 5.74 -3.15
C THR A 282 -20.09 6.15 -1.72
N LYS A 283 -20.10 7.45 -1.45
CA LYS A 283 -19.97 7.99 -0.09
C LYS A 283 -21.34 8.01 0.58
N ILE A 284 -21.49 7.32 1.71
CA ILE A 284 -22.74 7.21 2.46
C ILE A 284 -22.54 7.89 3.82
N ASP A 285 -23.34 8.94 4.09
CA ASP A 285 -23.37 9.53 5.44
C ASP A 285 -23.91 8.50 6.44
N VAL A 286 -23.25 8.36 7.58
CA VAL A 286 -23.65 7.41 8.64
C VAL A 286 -25.10 7.61 9.09
N ARG A 287 -25.63 8.85 9.05
CA ARG A 287 -27.02 9.18 9.39
C ARG A 287 -28.03 8.61 8.38
N GLN A 288 -27.61 8.40 7.13
CA GLN A 288 -28.46 7.92 6.04
C GLN A 288 -28.44 6.39 5.89
N LEU A 289 -27.51 5.70 6.56
CA LEU A 289 -27.23 4.28 6.33
C LEU A 289 -28.48 3.39 6.48
N ASN A 290 -29.37 3.70 7.43
CA ASN A 290 -30.61 2.96 7.63
C ASN A 290 -31.59 3.08 6.44
N ARG A 291 -31.51 4.15 5.64
CA ARG A 291 -32.38 4.39 4.48
C ARG A 291 -31.82 3.81 3.17
N ILE A 292 -30.53 3.48 3.13
CA ILE A 292 -29.87 2.99 1.92
C ILE A 292 -30.06 1.47 1.80
N ASP A 293 -30.40 0.98 0.61
CA ASP A 293 -30.36 -0.46 0.33
C ASP A 293 -28.92 -0.92 0.13
N LEU A 294 -28.40 -1.69 1.11
CA LEU A 294 -27.05 -2.22 1.09
C LEU A 294 -26.83 -3.32 0.05
N ASN A 295 -27.90 -3.96 -0.49
CA ASN A 295 -27.75 -4.99 -1.51
C ASN A 295 -27.23 -4.45 -2.86
N ARG A 296 -27.25 -3.15 -3.04
CA ARG A 296 -26.61 -2.46 -4.18
C ARG A 296 -25.07 -2.53 -4.13
N TYR A 297 -24.49 -2.86 -2.98
CA TYR A 297 -23.06 -2.86 -2.74
C TYR A 297 -22.57 -4.25 -2.37
N THR A 298 -21.40 -4.59 -2.90
CA THR A 298 -20.66 -5.80 -2.50
C THR A 298 -19.77 -5.54 -1.28
N HIS A 299 -19.32 -4.28 -1.11
CA HIS A 299 -18.42 -3.86 -0.04
C HIS A 299 -18.94 -2.61 0.67
N LEU A 300 -18.89 -2.65 2.00
CA LEU A 300 -19.08 -1.49 2.86
C LEU A 300 -17.80 -1.25 3.64
N ILE A 301 -17.19 -0.09 3.43
CA ILE A 301 -15.95 0.29 4.10
C ILE A 301 -16.28 1.25 5.23
N ILE A 302 -15.87 0.93 6.45
CA ILE A 302 -15.93 1.79 7.62
C ILE A 302 -14.49 2.26 7.92
N PRO A 303 -14.13 3.50 7.57
CA PRO A 303 -12.87 4.10 7.99
C PRO A 303 -12.76 4.14 9.52
N SER A 304 -11.70 4.69 10.09
CA SER A 304 -11.64 4.86 11.54
C SER A 304 -12.90 5.57 12.05
N TYR A 305 -13.61 4.91 12.94
CA TYR A 305 -14.91 5.36 13.44
C TYR A 305 -14.95 5.36 14.97
N SER A 306 -15.46 6.46 15.53
CA SER A 306 -15.75 6.59 16.96
C SER A 306 -17.08 7.29 17.13
N GLY A 307 -18.09 6.58 17.64
CA GLY A 307 -19.44 7.12 17.81
C GLY A 307 -20.46 6.03 18.08
N SER A 308 -21.72 6.43 18.22
CA SER A 308 -22.85 5.53 18.50
C SER A 308 -23.88 5.43 17.37
N LEU A 309 -23.80 6.30 16.34
CA LEU A 309 -24.82 6.35 15.27
C LEU A 309 -24.95 5.04 14.51
N LEU A 310 -23.86 4.29 14.30
CA LEU A 310 -23.91 2.98 13.64
C LEU A 310 -24.63 1.90 14.44
N ASN A 311 -24.88 2.09 15.73
CA ASN A 311 -25.52 1.09 16.56
C ASN A 311 -26.95 0.76 16.05
N SER A 312 -27.68 1.75 15.56
CA SER A 312 -29.03 1.56 14.98
C SER A 312 -29.00 0.75 13.67
N SER A 313 -27.87 0.72 12.96
CA SER A 313 -27.72 0.01 11.69
C SER A 313 -27.10 -1.39 11.85
N THR A 314 -26.73 -1.80 13.06
CA THR A 314 -26.02 -3.06 13.30
C THR A 314 -26.74 -4.27 12.72
N LYS A 315 -28.05 -4.44 13.00
CA LYS A 315 -28.84 -5.57 12.49
C LYS A 315 -28.91 -5.58 10.96
N LYS A 316 -29.05 -4.42 10.34
CA LYS A 316 -29.08 -4.26 8.89
C LYS A 316 -27.76 -4.67 8.26
N ILE A 317 -26.64 -4.19 8.80
CA ILE A 317 -25.29 -4.54 8.35
C ILE A 317 -25.06 -6.05 8.54
N GLU A 318 -25.44 -6.61 9.68
CA GLU A 318 -25.30 -8.03 9.96
C GLU A 318 -26.07 -8.90 8.95
N SER A 319 -27.33 -8.56 8.67
CA SER A 319 -28.16 -9.27 7.69
C SER A 319 -27.52 -9.23 6.31
N TRP A 320 -27.06 -8.04 5.88
CA TRP A 320 -26.39 -7.87 4.60
C TRP A 320 -25.07 -8.67 4.51
N ILE A 321 -24.26 -8.72 5.58
CA ILE A 321 -23.07 -9.57 5.61
C ILE A 321 -23.49 -11.05 5.45
N LYS A 322 -24.47 -11.52 6.22
CA LYS A 322 -24.93 -12.93 6.16
C LYS A 322 -25.38 -13.35 4.76
N THR A 323 -25.87 -12.42 3.94
CA THR A 323 -26.29 -12.68 2.55
C THR A 323 -25.18 -12.57 1.52
N GLY A 324 -23.95 -12.17 1.90
CA GLY A 324 -22.79 -12.18 1.01
C GLY A 324 -22.01 -10.87 0.95
N GLY A 325 -22.41 -9.84 1.69
CA GLY A 325 -21.71 -8.56 1.77
C GLY A 325 -20.35 -8.68 2.45
N SER A 326 -19.41 -7.83 2.08
CA SER A 326 -18.07 -7.74 2.66
C SER A 326 -17.90 -6.42 3.42
N LEU A 327 -17.79 -6.52 4.75
CA LEU A 327 -17.49 -5.38 5.63
C LEU A 327 -16.00 -5.22 5.79
N VAL A 328 -15.45 -4.04 5.50
CA VAL A 328 -14.04 -3.69 5.76
C VAL A 328 -13.99 -2.60 6.81
N ALA A 329 -13.43 -2.90 7.99
CA ALA A 329 -13.38 -1.96 9.11
C ALA A 329 -11.94 -1.61 9.48
N TYR A 330 -11.65 -0.30 9.56
CA TYR A 330 -10.33 0.22 9.87
C TYR A 330 -10.21 0.75 11.29
N ARG A 331 -9.08 0.46 11.93
CA ARG A 331 -8.61 1.15 13.14
C ARG A 331 -9.68 1.15 14.26
N ASP A 332 -10.15 2.32 14.71
CA ASP A 332 -11.12 2.41 15.81
C ASP A 332 -12.50 1.80 15.47
N ALA A 333 -12.85 1.64 14.19
CA ALA A 333 -14.06 0.92 13.78
C ALA A 333 -14.05 -0.55 14.26
N ILE A 334 -12.88 -1.16 14.49
CA ILE A 334 -12.74 -2.50 15.05
C ILE A 334 -13.37 -2.60 16.44
N LYS A 335 -13.27 -1.53 17.23
CA LYS A 335 -13.90 -1.47 18.57
C LYS A 335 -15.42 -1.53 18.47
N TRP A 336 -15.98 -0.82 17.46
CA TRP A 336 -17.41 -0.86 17.19
C TRP A 336 -17.83 -2.26 16.70
N VAL A 337 -17.08 -2.89 15.80
CA VAL A 337 -17.35 -4.26 15.32
C VAL A 337 -17.37 -5.27 16.48
N ASN A 338 -16.43 -5.16 17.43
CA ASN A 338 -16.41 -5.98 18.64
C ASN A 338 -17.63 -5.71 19.56
N LYS A 339 -17.92 -4.44 19.82
CA LYS A 339 -19.02 -4.02 20.71
C LYS A 339 -20.38 -4.42 20.15
N SER A 340 -20.55 -4.37 18.84
CA SER A 340 -21.78 -4.74 18.13
C SER A 340 -21.91 -6.25 17.89
N GLU A 341 -20.96 -7.06 18.35
CA GLU A 341 -20.91 -8.52 18.19
C GLU A 341 -20.94 -9.02 16.72
N LEU A 342 -20.64 -8.14 15.79
CA LEU A 342 -20.48 -8.51 14.38
C LEU A 342 -19.34 -9.51 14.22
N ALA A 343 -18.22 -9.27 14.90
CA ALA A 343 -17.11 -10.21 15.04
C ALA A 343 -16.44 -10.01 16.42
N LYS A 344 -15.88 -11.07 16.98
CA LYS A 344 -15.14 -11.04 18.26
C LYS A 344 -13.66 -11.26 17.97
N VAL A 345 -12.84 -10.22 18.20
CA VAL A 345 -11.39 -10.31 18.13
C VAL A 345 -10.75 -9.86 19.45
N LYS A 346 -9.72 -10.56 19.85
CA LYS A 346 -8.97 -10.20 21.06
C LYS A 346 -8.04 -9.03 20.74
N LEU A 347 -8.14 -8.00 21.57
CA LEU A 347 -7.27 -6.83 21.51
C LEU A 347 -6.34 -6.82 22.71
N LYS A 348 -5.04 -6.61 22.50
CA LYS A 348 -4.08 -6.41 23.58
C LYS A 348 -4.35 -5.06 24.23
N SER A 349 -4.38 -5.03 25.55
CA SER A 349 -4.56 -3.80 26.32
C SER A 349 -3.22 -3.26 26.81
N PHE A 350 -3.14 -1.94 26.87
CA PHE A 350 -1.99 -1.22 27.41
C PHE A 350 -2.41 -0.47 28.70
N LYS A 351 -1.80 -0.84 29.82
CA LYS A 351 -1.90 -0.08 31.07
C LYS A 351 -0.68 0.83 31.19
N ARG A 352 -0.92 2.12 31.44
CA ARG A 352 0.14 3.09 31.74
C ARG A 352 0.44 3.03 33.22
N GLU A 353 1.58 2.51 33.58
CA GLU A 353 1.97 2.44 34.97
C GLU A 353 2.62 3.75 35.46
N ALA A 354 3.32 4.46 34.58
CA ALA A 354 3.96 5.76 34.83
C ALA A 354 4.80 5.80 36.14
N THR A 355 5.42 4.65 36.49
CA THR A 355 6.21 4.52 37.72
C THR A 355 7.46 5.40 37.64
N GLY A 356 7.72 6.19 38.68
CA GLY A 356 8.89 7.08 38.74
C GLY A 356 8.74 8.37 37.91
N ILE A 357 7.56 8.65 37.34
CA ILE A 357 7.29 9.87 36.60
C ILE A 357 6.77 10.95 37.56
N SER A 358 7.44 12.08 37.60
CA SER A 358 7.02 13.24 38.39
C SER A 358 5.83 13.97 37.73
N PHE A 359 5.15 14.82 38.47
CA PHE A 359 3.97 15.52 37.97
C PHE A 359 4.27 16.43 36.76
N ASP A 360 5.40 17.13 36.76
CA ASP A 360 5.86 17.99 35.69
C ASP A 360 6.22 17.21 34.40
N GLN A 361 6.62 15.94 34.53
CA GLN A 361 6.92 15.04 33.42
C GLN A 361 5.68 14.32 32.83
N LYS A 362 4.53 14.42 33.49
CA LYS A 362 3.30 13.69 33.15
C LYS A 362 2.88 13.85 31.67
N ASP A 363 2.90 15.07 31.15
CA ASP A 363 2.43 15.35 29.81
C ASP A 363 3.45 14.89 28.76
N ASN A 364 4.73 15.03 29.03
CA ASN A 364 5.80 14.47 28.18
C ASN A 364 5.72 12.95 28.14
N TYR A 365 5.54 12.27 29.28
CA TYR A 365 5.35 10.83 29.31
C TYR A 365 4.13 10.39 28.49
N ARG A 366 2.99 11.07 28.65
CA ARG A 366 1.77 10.78 27.88
C ARG A 366 1.97 11.01 26.38
N GLY A 367 2.67 12.09 26.00
CA GLY A 367 3.03 12.38 24.61
C GLY A 367 3.92 11.30 24.01
N ALA A 368 4.93 10.84 24.73
CA ALA A 368 5.82 9.76 24.33
C ALA A 368 5.11 8.41 24.10
N GLN A 369 3.92 8.22 24.69
CA GLN A 369 3.10 7.03 24.45
C GLN A 369 2.21 7.14 23.21
N ASN A 370 2.29 8.19 22.42
CA ASN A 370 1.58 8.28 21.15
C ASN A 370 2.42 7.69 20.02
N ILE A 371 1.81 6.81 19.22
CA ILE A 371 2.40 6.40 17.93
C ILE A 371 1.99 7.47 16.93
N GLY A 372 2.84 8.49 16.75
CA GLY A 372 2.57 9.60 15.83
C GLY A 372 2.57 9.15 14.37
N GLY A 373 3.39 8.15 14.06
CA GLY A 373 3.53 7.54 12.74
C GLY A 373 4.95 7.00 12.57
N ALA A 374 5.06 5.69 12.45
CA ALA A 374 6.32 4.99 12.25
C ALA A 374 6.11 3.79 11.32
N ILE A 375 7.21 3.24 10.81
CA ILE A 375 7.21 2.18 9.81
C ILE A 375 7.67 0.88 10.47
N PHE A 376 6.88 -0.17 10.26
CA PHE A 376 7.11 -1.47 10.88
C PHE A 376 7.13 -2.59 9.85
N ASN A 377 7.96 -3.58 10.09
CA ASN A 377 8.07 -4.77 9.27
C ASN A 377 7.06 -5.84 9.69
N THR A 378 6.48 -6.50 8.70
CA THR A 378 5.62 -7.67 8.89
C THR A 378 6.12 -8.82 8.04
N ASP A 379 5.97 -10.05 8.55
CA ASP A 379 6.06 -11.27 7.75
C ASP A 379 4.70 -11.50 7.08
N ILE A 380 4.71 -11.93 5.81
CA ILE A 380 3.50 -12.20 5.06
C ILE A 380 3.48 -13.61 4.49
N ASP A 381 2.30 -14.23 4.51
CA ASP A 381 2.01 -15.46 3.77
C ASP A 381 1.50 -15.10 2.38
N ARG A 382 2.34 -15.26 1.36
CA ARG A 382 2.03 -14.91 -0.04
C ARG A 382 0.94 -15.78 -0.66
N SER A 383 0.69 -16.95 -0.10
CA SER A 383 -0.37 -17.85 -0.59
C SER A 383 -1.80 -17.40 -0.19
N HIS A 384 -1.91 -16.50 0.80
CA HIS A 384 -3.20 -15.97 1.22
C HIS A 384 -3.66 -14.84 0.29
N PRO A 385 -4.94 -14.81 -0.15
CA PRO A 385 -5.44 -13.84 -1.12
C PRO A 385 -5.25 -12.37 -0.76
N ILE A 386 -5.17 -12.03 0.53
CA ILE A 386 -4.89 -10.65 0.98
C ILE A 386 -3.51 -10.16 0.51
N ASN A 387 -2.57 -11.05 0.28
CA ASN A 387 -1.19 -10.76 -0.10
C ASN A 387 -0.89 -11.02 -1.58
N PHE A 388 -1.89 -11.35 -2.38
CA PHE A 388 -1.69 -11.57 -3.82
C PHE A 388 -1.06 -10.34 -4.48
N GLY A 389 -0.10 -10.59 -5.36
CA GLY A 389 0.65 -9.54 -6.04
C GLY A 389 1.73 -8.86 -5.19
N ILE A 390 2.03 -9.32 -3.98
CA ILE A 390 3.18 -8.88 -3.20
C ILE A 390 4.31 -9.90 -3.39
N GLU A 391 5.44 -9.45 -3.93
CA GLU A 391 6.56 -10.32 -4.29
C GLU A 391 7.39 -10.76 -3.07
N GLN A 392 7.62 -9.82 -2.13
CA GLN A 392 8.48 -10.05 -0.97
C GLN A 392 7.77 -10.89 0.09
N SER A 393 8.53 -11.59 0.93
CA SER A 393 8.01 -12.30 2.12
C SER A 393 7.75 -11.36 3.31
N THR A 394 8.09 -10.10 3.17
CA THR A 394 7.88 -9.06 4.20
C THR A 394 7.22 -7.83 3.57
N LEU A 395 6.45 -7.09 4.38
CA LEU A 395 5.77 -5.88 3.95
C LEU A 395 5.96 -4.78 4.99
N PRO A 396 6.53 -3.62 4.63
CA PRO A 396 6.54 -2.45 5.48
C PRO A 396 5.13 -1.87 5.64
N ILE A 397 4.71 -1.62 6.88
CA ILE A 397 3.41 -1.04 7.20
C ILE A 397 3.60 0.26 7.98
N PHE A 398 2.89 1.31 7.58
CA PHE A 398 2.78 2.55 8.35
C PHE A 398 1.75 2.38 9.47
N ARG A 399 2.13 2.81 10.68
CA ARG A 399 1.25 2.72 11.83
C ARG A 399 1.22 4.00 12.63
N ASN A 400 0.01 4.49 12.86
CA ASN A 400 -0.31 5.56 13.82
C ASN A 400 -1.56 5.19 14.65
N SER A 401 -1.74 3.90 14.92
CA SER A 401 -2.87 3.33 15.64
C SER A 401 -2.39 2.63 16.91
N ARG A 402 -3.21 2.64 17.95
CA ARG A 402 -3.00 1.93 19.22
C ARG A 402 -3.90 0.70 19.36
N ILE A 403 -4.44 0.20 18.26
CA ILE A 403 -5.23 -1.03 18.21
C ILE A 403 -4.27 -2.19 17.91
N PHE A 404 -4.14 -3.14 18.80
CA PHE A 404 -3.28 -4.31 18.65
C PHE A 404 -4.15 -5.58 18.70
N MET A 405 -4.34 -6.24 17.57
CA MET A 405 -5.07 -7.51 17.50
C MET A 405 -4.13 -8.67 17.84
N GLU A 406 -4.59 -9.59 18.70
CA GLU A 406 -3.87 -10.83 18.96
C GLU A 406 -3.89 -11.74 17.73
N ALA A 407 -2.77 -12.45 17.52
CA ALA A 407 -2.71 -13.51 16.50
C ALA A 407 -3.60 -14.69 16.92
N ASP A 408 -4.17 -15.38 15.93
CA ASP A 408 -4.86 -16.64 16.14
C ASP A 408 -3.87 -17.76 16.41
N LYS A 409 -4.35 -18.85 17.03
CA LYS A 409 -3.53 -20.04 17.28
C LYS A 409 -3.11 -20.71 15.97
N GLN A 410 -4.01 -20.75 14.99
CA GLN A 410 -3.73 -21.27 13.65
C GLN A 410 -2.94 -20.24 12.85
N SER A 411 -1.75 -20.63 12.38
CA SER A 411 -0.84 -19.73 11.67
C SER A 411 -1.44 -19.19 10.35
N TYR A 412 -2.20 -20.02 9.64
CA TYR A 412 -2.84 -19.66 8.37
C TYR A 412 -3.92 -18.57 8.50
N ASN A 413 -4.44 -18.30 9.71
CA ASN A 413 -5.33 -17.18 10.00
C ASN A 413 -4.58 -15.87 10.23
N ASN A 414 -3.25 -15.87 10.17
CA ASN A 414 -2.41 -14.71 10.43
C ASN A 414 -1.52 -14.39 9.20
N PRO A 415 -2.12 -14.12 8.04
CA PRO A 415 -1.36 -13.97 6.80
C PRO A 415 -0.45 -12.74 6.76
N ILE A 416 -0.65 -11.80 7.68
CA ILE A 416 0.23 -10.64 7.89
C ILE A 416 0.48 -10.54 9.41
N ARG A 417 1.75 -10.57 9.84
CA ARG A 417 2.12 -10.55 11.25
C ARG A 417 3.32 -9.66 11.49
N TYR A 418 3.27 -8.80 12.51
CA TYR A 418 4.42 -8.01 12.91
C TYR A 418 5.55 -8.91 13.40
N THR A 419 6.76 -8.64 12.90
CA THR A 419 7.98 -9.42 13.23
C THR A 419 8.37 -9.28 14.71
N LYS A 420 9.34 -10.08 15.14
CA LYS A 420 9.91 -9.98 16.50
C LYS A 420 10.61 -8.64 16.74
N ASN A 421 11.21 -8.05 15.71
CA ASN A 421 11.87 -6.74 15.72
C ASN A 421 11.26 -5.85 14.63
N PRO A 422 10.03 -5.33 14.84
CA PRO A 422 9.25 -4.77 13.76
C PRO A 422 9.65 -3.35 13.34
N LEU A 423 10.30 -2.55 14.21
CA LEU A 423 10.59 -1.16 13.89
C LEU A 423 11.64 -1.01 12.78
N LEU A 424 11.23 -0.43 11.65
CA LEU A 424 12.11 -0.11 10.52
C LEU A 424 12.57 1.35 10.54
N SER A 425 11.64 2.27 10.84
CA SER A 425 11.94 3.71 10.89
C SER A 425 10.87 4.42 11.72
N GLY A 426 11.27 5.43 12.50
CA GLY A 426 10.40 6.21 13.36
C GLY A 426 10.48 5.82 14.83
N TYR A 427 9.57 6.37 15.62
CA TYR A 427 9.52 6.23 17.07
C TYR A 427 8.30 5.44 17.55
N ILE A 428 8.52 4.59 18.51
CA ILE A 428 7.50 3.91 19.31
C ILE A 428 8.05 3.67 20.73
N SER A 429 7.21 3.82 21.77
CA SER A 429 7.63 3.54 23.15
C SER A 429 7.93 2.05 23.37
N LYS A 430 8.78 1.76 24.38
CA LYS A 430 9.14 0.37 24.73
C LYS A 430 7.93 -0.49 25.08
N GLU A 431 6.95 0.09 25.74
CA GLU A 431 5.74 -0.58 26.17
C GLU A 431 4.89 -0.96 24.97
N GLN A 432 4.72 -0.05 24.02
CA GLN A 432 3.88 -0.30 22.85
C GLN A 432 4.53 -1.22 21.82
N ILE A 433 5.84 -1.15 21.64
CA ILE A 433 6.52 -2.10 20.75
C ILE A 433 6.38 -3.54 21.24
N ASN A 434 6.33 -3.76 22.57
CA ASN A 434 6.12 -5.10 23.13
C ASN A 434 4.70 -5.63 22.85
N LEU A 435 3.69 -4.76 22.79
CA LEU A 435 2.34 -5.13 22.33
C LEU A 435 2.31 -5.43 20.85
N LEU A 436 3.06 -4.66 20.05
CA LEU A 436 3.10 -4.80 18.61
C LEU A 436 3.74 -6.11 18.15
N LYS A 437 4.83 -6.52 18.79
CA LYS A 437 5.54 -7.77 18.46
C LYS A 437 4.58 -8.95 18.37
N GLY A 438 4.57 -9.62 17.21
CA GLY A 438 3.73 -10.78 16.95
C GLY A 438 2.23 -10.52 16.93
N SER A 439 1.76 -9.26 17.04
CA SER A 439 0.38 -8.91 16.76
C SER A 439 0.10 -8.94 15.25
N VAL A 440 -1.17 -8.88 14.86
CA VAL A 440 -1.58 -8.93 13.45
C VAL A 440 -2.30 -7.65 13.03
N PRO A 441 -1.93 -7.05 11.89
CA PRO A 441 -2.61 -5.87 11.36
C PRO A 441 -3.90 -6.21 10.60
N PHE A 442 -4.11 -7.47 10.27
CA PHE A 442 -5.20 -7.96 9.45
C PHE A 442 -5.88 -9.16 10.11
N LYS A 443 -7.21 -9.20 10.04
CA LYS A 443 -8.01 -10.41 10.27
C LYS A 443 -9.16 -10.49 9.27
N HIS A 444 -9.47 -11.72 8.88
CA HIS A 444 -10.64 -12.07 8.08
C HIS A 444 -11.54 -13.02 8.88
N ILE A 445 -12.84 -12.75 8.91
CA ILE A 445 -13.84 -13.55 9.61
C ILE A 445 -15.02 -13.77 8.67
N ARG A 446 -15.40 -15.05 8.48
CA ARG A 446 -16.61 -15.41 7.74
C ARG A 446 -17.84 -15.23 8.64
N LYS A 447 -18.90 -14.63 8.08
CA LYS A 447 -20.21 -14.54 8.76
C LYS A 447 -21.33 -14.83 7.76
N GLY A 448 -21.91 -16.02 7.86
CA GLY A 448 -22.81 -16.53 6.82
C GLY A 448 -22.08 -16.68 5.48
N ARG A 449 -22.60 -16.07 4.41
CA ARG A 449 -21.97 -16.08 3.08
C ARG A 449 -20.99 -14.91 2.87
N GLY A 450 -20.95 -13.92 3.78
CA GLY A 450 -20.17 -12.71 3.65
C GLY A 450 -18.89 -12.70 4.47
N ASN A 451 -18.20 -11.57 4.45
CA ASN A 451 -16.88 -11.37 5.00
C ASN A 451 -16.84 -10.18 5.95
N ILE A 452 -16.06 -10.29 7.01
CA ILE A 452 -15.65 -9.16 7.86
C ILE A 452 -14.13 -9.09 7.83
N ILE A 453 -13.60 -7.99 7.34
CA ILE A 453 -12.17 -7.73 7.22
C ILE A 453 -11.82 -6.59 8.15
N LEU A 454 -10.83 -6.81 9.01
CA LEU A 454 -10.39 -5.88 10.02
C LEU A 454 -8.95 -5.48 9.76
N LEU A 455 -8.69 -4.17 9.70
CA LEU A 455 -7.38 -3.58 9.44
C LEU A 455 -7.01 -2.59 10.54
N THR A 456 -5.99 -2.89 11.35
CA THR A 456 -5.57 -2.00 12.44
C THR A 456 -4.83 -0.76 11.97
N ASP A 457 -4.32 -0.79 10.72
CA ASP A 457 -3.45 0.24 10.18
C ASP A 457 -4.01 0.83 8.90
N ASN A 458 -3.62 2.06 8.61
CA ASN A 458 -4.05 2.76 7.40
C ASN A 458 -3.22 2.27 6.20
N THR A 459 -3.87 1.65 5.23
CA THR A 459 -3.23 1.13 4.02
C THR A 459 -2.96 2.21 2.96
N ASN A 460 -3.47 3.43 3.15
CA ASN A 460 -3.51 4.48 2.12
C ASN A 460 -2.99 5.83 2.65
N PHE A 461 -2.17 5.81 3.70
CA PHE A 461 -1.80 6.99 4.47
C PHE A 461 -1.32 8.15 3.59
N ARG A 462 -1.97 9.30 3.74
CA ARG A 462 -1.67 10.59 3.06
C ARG A 462 -1.47 10.46 1.55
N ALA A 463 -2.11 9.49 0.92
CA ALA A 463 -2.06 9.24 -0.53
C ALA A 463 -0.63 9.05 -1.12
N TYR A 464 0.39 8.86 -0.26
CA TYR A 464 1.75 8.55 -0.70
C TYR A 464 2.22 7.14 -0.29
N TRP A 465 1.44 6.43 0.52
CA TRP A 465 1.75 5.08 0.97
C TRP A 465 1.32 4.04 -0.07
N TYR A 466 2.10 3.89 -1.14
CA TYR A 466 1.77 3.01 -2.28
C TYR A 466 1.88 1.52 -1.95
N GLY A 467 2.84 1.13 -1.12
CA GLY A 467 3.18 -0.29 -0.87
C GLY A 467 2.05 -1.13 -0.28
N THR A 468 1.14 -0.53 0.50
CA THR A 468 0.00 -1.24 1.11
C THR A 468 -1.34 -0.99 0.42
N ASN A 469 -1.38 -0.16 -0.66
CA ASN A 469 -2.61 0.03 -1.43
C ASN A 469 -3.13 -1.30 -2.01
N LYS A 470 -2.22 -2.21 -2.37
CA LYS A 470 -2.57 -3.54 -2.87
C LYS A 470 -3.31 -4.38 -1.82
N VAL A 471 -2.93 -4.30 -0.55
CA VAL A 471 -3.67 -4.96 0.56
C VAL A 471 -5.12 -4.49 0.58
N PHE A 472 -5.35 -3.17 0.44
CA PHE A 472 -6.71 -2.63 0.33
C PHE A 472 -7.44 -3.15 -0.92
N ALA A 473 -6.81 -3.08 -2.09
CA ALA A 473 -7.42 -3.58 -3.33
C ALA A 473 -7.79 -5.07 -3.25
N ASN A 474 -6.94 -5.88 -2.61
CA ASN A 474 -7.20 -7.31 -2.40
C ASN A 474 -8.43 -7.57 -1.51
N THR A 475 -8.79 -6.65 -0.61
CA THR A 475 -10.06 -6.75 0.12
C THR A 475 -11.27 -6.61 -0.79
N LEU A 476 -11.15 -5.89 -1.92
CA LEU A 476 -12.24 -5.65 -2.86
C LEU A 476 -12.42 -6.79 -3.87
N PHE A 477 -11.30 -7.32 -4.39
CA PHE A 477 -11.35 -8.31 -5.46
C PHE A 477 -11.28 -9.76 -4.97
N TYR A 478 -10.63 -10.01 -3.82
CA TYR A 478 -10.26 -11.35 -3.38
C TYR A 478 -10.87 -11.78 -2.04
N ALA A 479 -11.73 -10.96 -1.40
CA ALA A 479 -12.37 -11.31 -0.14
C ALA A 479 -13.08 -12.68 -0.16
N ASN A 480 -13.73 -13.03 -1.27
CA ASN A 480 -14.47 -14.29 -1.40
C ASN A 480 -13.56 -15.52 -1.52
N PHE A 481 -12.27 -15.35 -1.77
CA PHE A 481 -11.28 -16.42 -1.86
C PHE A 481 -10.52 -16.64 -0.54
N MET A 482 -10.71 -15.79 0.44
CA MET A 482 -10.19 -15.91 1.81
C MET A 482 -11.06 -16.92 2.60
N ARG A 483 -10.91 -18.23 2.33
CA ARG A 483 -11.75 -19.31 2.91
C ARG A 483 -10.99 -20.08 3.99
#